data_431d3fc520e04aa87224d3d37c1cdb1d
#
_entry.id   431d3fc520e04aa87224d3d37c1cdb1d
#
_cell.length_a   1.000
_cell.length_b   1.000
_cell.length_c   1.000
_cell.angle_alpha   90.00
_cell.angle_beta   90.00
_cell.angle_gamma   90.00
#
_symmetry.space_group_name_H-M   'P 1'
#
loop_
_entity.id
_entity.type
_entity.pdbx_description
1 polymer ?
#
loop_
_entity_poly.entity_id
_entity_poly.type
_entity_poly.pdbx_seq_one_letter_code
_entity_poly.pdbx_strand_id
1 'polypeptide(L)'
;MPIQINTALKGKEYPPYTVTIERGRIKDFARAIGDTNPFYLDDRVGAASEFGDVIAPPTFPITFRDEGFDTSAFLAELGTDISRILHGEQEFELHRPMRPGETYLCRPRVADIYEKSGRTGAMAFVVRETAVTDTQGELVATLRGVTVIRL
;
A
#
# COMPACT_ATOMS: atom_id res chain seq x y z
N MET A 1 -27.54 12.68 -9.58
CA MET A 1 -27.22 11.84 -10.74
C MET A 1 -26.46 10.60 -10.27
N PRO A 2 -26.75 9.45 -10.81
CA PRO A 2 -25.93 8.27 -10.55
C PRO A 2 -24.51 8.54 -11.05
N ILE A 3 -23.52 8.17 -10.24
CA ILE A 3 -22.12 8.24 -10.61
C ILE A 3 -21.81 7.04 -11.49
N GLN A 4 -21.07 7.29 -12.57
CA GLN A 4 -20.56 6.25 -13.43
C GLN A 4 -19.05 6.17 -13.27
N ILE A 5 -18.57 5.04 -12.77
CA ILE A 5 -17.14 4.81 -12.59
C ILE A 5 -16.47 4.50 -13.94
N ASN A 6 -15.33 5.11 -14.17
CA ASN A 6 -14.53 4.87 -15.37
C ASN A 6 -13.80 3.52 -15.29
N THR A 7 -14.44 2.47 -15.76
CA THR A 7 -13.89 1.12 -15.79
C THR A 7 -12.75 0.92 -16.79
N ALA A 8 -12.56 1.88 -17.71
CA ALA A 8 -11.45 1.82 -18.68
C ALA A 8 -10.07 1.99 -18.00
N LEU A 9 -10.04 2.45 -16.73
CA LEU A 9 -8.82 2.53 -15.94
C LEU A 9 -8.29 1.16 -15.47
N LYS A 10 -9.07 0.10 -15.60
CA LYS A 10 -8.59 -1.26 -15.28
C LYS A 10 -7.36 -1.60 -16.10
N GLY A 11 -6.30 -2.02 -15.42
CA GLY A 11 -4.99 -2.31 -16.00
C GLY A 11 -4.06 -1.11 -16.15
N LYS A 12 -4.52 0.11 -15.88
CA LYS A 12 -3.69 1.32 -15.97
C LYS A 12 -2.55 1.27 -14.97
N GLU A 13 -1.34 1.46 -15.46
CA GLU A 13 -0.14 1.62 -14.65
C GLU A 13 0.12 3.11 -14.39
N TYR A 14 0.67 3.40 -13.21
CA TYR A 14 1.07 4.74 -12.80
C TYR A 14 2.59 4.82 -12.71
N PRO A 15 3.18 6.03 -12.75
CA PRO A 15 4.62 6.19 -12.62
C PRO A 15 5.15 5.48 -11.38
N PRO A 16 6.28 4.77 -11.49
CA PRO A 16 6.91 4.14 -10.34
C PRO A 16 7.50 5.20 -9.40
N TYR A 17 7.58 4.87 -8.12
CA TYR A 17 8.22 5.70 -7.11
C TYR A 17 9.14 4.86 -6.23
N THR A 18 10.10 5.50 -5.56
CA THR A 18 11.03 4.84 -4.66
C THR A 18 10.73 5.15 -3.22
N VAL A 19 11.01 4.18 -2.35
CA VAL A 19 10.97 4.34 -0.90
C VAL A 19 12.27 3.81 -0.31
N THR A 20 12.82 4.50 0.69
CA THR A 20 13.95 4.02 1.49
C THR A 20 13.47 3.77 2.90
N ILE A 21 13.81 2.61 3.46
CA ILE A 21 13.39 2.21 4.80
C ILE A 21 14.30 2.87 5.83
N GLU A 22 13.71 3.66 6.69
CA GLU A 22 14.40 4.35 7.78
C GLU A 22 14.14 3.65 9.11
N ARG A 23 15.23 3.42 9.88
CA ARG A 23 15.18 2.75 11.18
C ARG A 23 14.20 3.43 12.16
N GLY A 24 14.24 4.73 12.25
CA GLY A 24 13.35 5.50 13.13
C GLY A 24 11.89 5.30 12.78
N ARG A 25 11.57 5.29 11.48
CA ARG A 25 10.19 5.09 11.01
C ARG A 25 9.65 3.69 11.30
N ILE A 26 10.49 2.65 11.23
CA ILE A 26 10.11 1.29 11.65
C ILE A 26 9.69 1.32 13.13
N LYS A 27 10.52 1.90 14.00
CA LYS A 27 10.27 1.96 15.45
C LYS A 27 9.03 2.79 15.77
N ASP A 28 8.85 3.92 15.12
CA ASP A 28 7.69 4.80 15.33
C ASP A 28 6.40 4.11 14.88
N PHE A 29 6.44 3.41 13.74
CA PHE A 29 5.30 2.65 13.26
C PHE A 29 4.93 1.51 14.21
N ALA A 30 5.91 0.72 14.68
CA ALA A 30 5.67 -0.35 15.64
C ALA A 30 5.01 0.18 16.93
N ARG A 31 5.51 1.31 17.45
CA ARG A 31 4.90 1.97 18.62
C ARG A 31 3.47 2.45 18.33
N ALA A 32 3.26 3.03 17.16
CA ALA A 32 1.95 3.56 16.77
C ALA A 32 0.87 2.48 16.67
N ILE A 33 1.22 1.28 16.23
CA ILE A 33 0.29 0.13 16.18
C ILE A 33 0.24 -0.67 17.48
N GLY A 34 1.00 -0.28 18.49
CA GLY A 34 1.06 -0.96 19.79
C GLY A 34 1.82 -2.29 19.77
N ASP A 35 2.67 -2.51 18.78
CA ASP A 35 3.49 -3.72 18.68
C ASP A 35 4.78 -3.57 19.47
N THR A 36 4.98 -4.42 20.47
CA THR A 36 6.13 -4.40 21.37
C THR A 36 7.21 -5.42 21.00
N ASN A 37 7.10 -6.06 19.84
CA ASN A 37 8.06 -7.06 19.41
C ASN A 37 9.48 -6.47 19.32
N PRO A 38 10.46 -7.01 20.07
CA PRO A 38 11.81 -6.47 20.10
C PRO A 38 12.55 -6.54 18.75
N PHE A 39 12.13 -7.40 17.83
CA PHE A 39 12.68 -7.42 16.47
C PHE A 39 12.42 -6.12 15.70
N TYR A 40 11.42 -5.34 16.07
CA TYR A 40 11.13 -4.05 15.46
C TYR A 40 11.73 -2.87 16.23
N LEU A 41 11.98 -3.04 17.52
CA LEU A 41 12.25 -1.94 18.45
C LEU A 41 13.67 -1.91 19.02
N ASP A 42 14.32 -3.07 19.17
CA ASP A 42 15.62 -3.21 19.85
C ASP A 42 16.73 -3.54 18.86
N ASP A 43 17.66 -2.59 18.68
CA ASP A 43 18.79 -2.75 17.74
C ASP A 43 19.70 -3.92 18.11
N ARG A 44 19.86 -4.24 19.40
CA ARG A 44 20.71 -5.36 19.83
C ARG A 44 20.05 -6.70 19.50
N VAL A 45 18.75 -6.80 19.74
CA VAL A 45 17.97 -7.99 19.41
C VAL A 45 17.94 -8.18 17.88
N GLY A 46 17.71 -7.11 17.14
CA GLY A 46 17.74 -7.13 15.67
C GLY A 46 19.09 -7.59 15.13
N ALA A 47 20.19 -6.99 15.61
CA ALA A 47 21.54 -7.36 15.18
C ALA A 47 21.92 -8.81 15.50
N ALA A 48 21.41 -9.36 16.60
CA ALA A 48 21.64 -10.75 17.01
C ALA A 48 20.70 -11.75 16.34
N SER A 49 19.66 -11.28 15.63
CA SER A 49 18.69 -12.12 14.95
C SER A 49 19.24 -12.70 13.62
N GLU A 50 18.53 -13.65 13.06
CA GLU A 50 18.80 -14.18 11.72
C GLU A 50 18.72 -13.10 10.62
N PHE A 51 18.07 -11.98 10.88
CA PHE A 51 17.93 -10.87 9.94
C PHE A 51 19.11 -9.91 9.95
N GLY A 52 19.96 -9.94 10.99
CA GLY A 52 21.14 -9.08 11.14
C GLY A 52 20.86 -7.62 11.44
N ASP A 53 19.60 -7.24 11.59
CA ASP A 53 19.13 -5.89 11.94
C ASP A 53 17.68 -5.96 12.44
N VAL A 54 17.15 -4.83 12.92
CA VAL A 54 15.71 -4.71 13.12
C VAL A 54 14.99 -4.87 11.78
N ILE A 55 13.78 -5.36 11.83
CA ILE A 55 12.92 -5.53 10.64
C ILE A 55 11.66 -4.68 10.78
N ALA A 56 11.06 -4.33 9.65
CA ALA A 56 9.78 -3.65 9.65
C ALA A 56 8.65 -4.61 10.01
N PRO A 57 7.63 -4.15 10.78
CA PRO A 57 6.40 -4.92 10.94
C PRO A 57 5.76 -5.26 9.58
N PRO A 58 5.05 -6.40 9.46
CA PRO A 58 4.49 -6.84 8.18
C PRO A 58 3.56 -5.84 7.49
N THR A 59 2.91 -4.98 8.26
CA THR A 59 1.99 -3.94 7.75
C THR A 59 2.65 -2.59 7.52
N PHE A 60 3.96 -2.47 7.80
CA PHE A 60 4.72 -1.23 7.58
C PHE A 60 4.58 -0.63 6.17
N PRO A 61 4.45 -1.43 5.10
CA PRO A 61 4.30 -0.88 3.75
C PRO A 61 3.05 -0.03 3.53
N ILE A 62 2.09 0.00 4.47
CA ILE A 62 0.98 0.97 4.44
C ILE A 62 1.48 2.42 4.47
N THR A 63 2.69 2.64 4.96
CA THR A 63 3.33 3.96 5.04
C THR A 63 3.98 4.39 3.73
N PHE A 64 4.10 3.52 2.74
CA PHE A 64 4.69 3.84 1.45
C PHE A 64 3.83 4.85 0.72
N ARG A 65 4.44 5.95 0.31
CA ARG A 65 3.76 7.06 -0.36
C ARG A 65 4.51 7.48 -1.59
N ASP A 66 3.75 7.70 -2.65
CA ASP A 66 4.18 8.45 -3.81
C ASP A 66 3.85 9.92 -3.56
N GLU A 67 4.87 10.74 -3.29
CA GLU A 67 4.68 12.17 -3.04
C GLU A 67 4.21 12.94 -4.29
N GLY A 68 4.44 12.37 -5.47
CA GLY A 68 3.97 12.93 -6.75
C GLY A 68 2.55 12.50 -7.15
N PHE A 69 1.91 11.60 -6.39
CA PHE A 69 0.59 11.09 -6.74
C PHE A 69 -0.52 12.07 -6.35
N ASP A 70 -1.22 12.59 -7.34
CA ASP A 70 -2.40 13.44 -7.14
C ASP A 70 -3.66 12.59 -6.97
N THR A 71 -4.05 12.38 -5.71
CA THR A 71 -5.26 11.63 -5.34
C THR A 71 -6.52 12.29 -5.91
N SER A 72 -6.59 13.62 -5.95
CA SER A 72 -7.77 14.34 -6.43
C SER A 72 -7.94 14.16 -7.94
N ALA A 73 -6.84 14.25 -8.69
CA ALA A 73 -6.84 13.98 -10.13
C ALA A 73 -7.23 12.54 -10.44
N PHE A 74 -6.70 11.57 -9.66
CA PHE A 74 -7.07 10.16 -9.79
C PHE A 74 -8.56 9.91 -9.54
N LEU A 75 -9.13 10.49 -8.49
CA LEU A 75 -10.55 10.34 -8.18
C LEU A 75 -11.44 11.00 -9.25
N ALA A 76 -11.03 12.15 -9.76
CA ALA A 76 -11.72 12.81 -10.88
C ALA A 76 -11.69 11.94 -12.15
N GLU A 77 -10.55 11.31 -12.46
CA GLU A 77 -10.40 10.38 -13.58
C GLU A 77 -11.30 9.14 -13.42
N LEU A 78 -11.47 8.66 -12.17
CA LEU A 78 -12.42 7.60 -11.83
C LEU A 78 -13.89 8.02 -11.95
N GLY A 79 -14.18 9.30 -11.98
CA GLY A 79 -15.55 9.83 -11.99
C GLY A 79 -16.17 9.96 -10.58
N THR A 80 -15.35 10.15 -9.55
CA THR A 80 -15.80 10.28 -8.15
C THR A 80 -15.01 11.36 -7.40
N ASP A 81 -15.28 11.50 -6.11
CA ASP A 81 -14.61 12.41 -5.20
C ASP A 81 -14.36 11.77 -3.82
N ILE A 82 -13.60 12.46 -2.97
CA ILE A 82 -13.19 11.96 -1.65
C ILE A 82 -14.36 11.67 -0.70
N SER A 83 -15.49 12.34 -0.86
CA SER A 83 -16.66 12.19 0.03
C SER A 83 -17.36 10.83 -0.12
N ARG A 84 -17.10 10.13 -1.20
CA ARG A 84 -17.76 8.87 -1.56
C ARG A 84 -16.92 7.64 -1.36
N ILE A 85 -15.63 7.81 -1.03
CA ILE A 85 -14.70 6.70 -0.91
C ILE A 85 -14.60 6.19 0.54
N LEU A 86 -14.40 4.89 0.64
CA LEU A 86 -14.08 4.19 1.88
C LEU A 86 -12.89 3.27 1.62
N HIS A 87 -12.02 3.11 2.59
CA HIS A 87 -11.01 2.07 2.55
C HIS A 87 -11.69 0.74 2.89
N GLY A 88 -11.75 -0.19 1.93
CA GLY A 88 -12.43 -1.46 2.08
C GLY A 88 -11.52 -2.56 2.59
N GLU A 89 -10.41 -2.79 1.91
CA GLU A 89 -9.49 -3.89 2.22
C GLU A 89 -8.05 -3.46 2.02
N GLN A 90 -7.15 -4.08 2.79
CA GLN A 90 -5.71 -3.95 2.61
C GLN A 90 -5.06 -5.32 2.77
N GLU A 91 -4.21 -5.68 1.81
CA GLU A 91 -3.46 -6.93 1.79
C GLU A 91 -1.98 -6.65 1.58
N PHE A 92 -1.14 -7.36 2.31
CA PHE A 92 0.31 -7.33 2.20
C PHE A 92 0.83 -8.75 2.00
N GLU A 93 1.33 -9.05 0.81
CA GLU A 93 2.05 -10.28 0.54
C GLU A 93 3.54 -9.99 0.59
N LEU A 94 4.22 -10.45 1.65
CA LEU A 94 5.65 -10.23 1.85
C LEU A 94 6.42 -11.50 1.53
N HIS A 95 7.42 -11.38 0.66
CA HIS A 95 8.31 -12.49 0.30
C HIS A 95 9.56 -12.55 1.19
N ARG A 96 9.94 -11.43 1.79
CA ARG A 96 10.99 -11.33 2.81
C ARG A 96 10.78 -10.12 3.72
N PRO A 97 11.38 -10.11 4.93
CA PRO A 97 11.37 -8.92 5.79
C PRO A 97 12.07 -7.73 5.13
N MET A 98 11.62 -6.54 5.51
CA MET A 98 12.21 -5.26 5.10
C MET A 98 13.09 -4.73 6.23
N ARG A 99 14.29 -4.23 5.90
CA ARG A 99 15.29 -3.77 6.86
C ARG A 99 15.66 -2.29 6.63
N PRO A 100 16.16 -1.60 7.66
CA PRO A 100 16.66 -0.25 7.52
C PRO A 100 17.74 -0.15 6.43
N GLY A 101 17.72 0.98 5.69
CA GLY A 101 18.69 1.27 4.63
C GLY A 101 18.36 0.64 3.28
N GLU A 102 17.39 -0.29 3.21
CA GLU A 102 16.95 -0.84 1.93
C GLU A 102 16.12 0.16 1.15
N THR A 103 16.31 0.19 -0.16
CA THR A 103 15.54 1.04 -1.09
C THR A 103 14.76 0.15 -2.03
N TYR A 104 13.49 0.47 -2.22
CA TYR A 104 12.57 -0.28 -3.07
C TYR A 104 11.99 0.59 -4.17
N LEU A 105 11.72 -0.02 -5.31
CA LEU A 105 10.95 0.55 -6.39
C LEU A 105 9.52 0.00 -6.33
N CYS A 106 8.56 0.91 -6.20
CA CYS A 106 7.13 0.62 -6.13
C CYS A 106 6.46 0.92 -7.46
N ARG A 107 5.76 -0.07 -8.04
CA ARG A 107 5.03 0.06 -9.31
C ARG A 107 3.54 -0.12 -9.08
N PRO A 108 2.77 0.99 -8.94
CA PRO A 108 1.34 0.93 -8.72
C PRO A 108 0.57 0.76 -10.03
N ARG A 109 -0.55 0.02 -9.96
CA ARG A 109 -1.52 -0.12 -11.04
C ARG A 109 -2.93 -0.26 -10.51
N VAL A 110 -3.92 0.01 -11.35
CA VAL A 110 -5.30 -0.41 -11.10
C VAL A 110 -5.45 -1.85 -11.58
N ALA A 111 -5.51 -2.79 -10.64
CA ALA A 111 -5.60 -4.21 -10.97
C ALA A 111 -7.00 -4.62 -11.41
N ASP A 112 -8.04 -4.07 -10.78
CA ASP A 112 -9.43 -4.36 -11.11
C ASP A 112 -10.37 -3.22 -10.74
N ILE A 113 -11.51 -3.16 -11.43
CA ILE A 113 -12.65 -2.30 -11.09
C ILE A 113 -13.90 -3.14 -11.34
N TYR A 114 -14.74 -3.29 -10.31
CA TYR A 114 -16.00 -4.01 -10.42
C TYR A 114 -17.09 -3.38 -9.55
N GLU A 115 -18.34 -3.68 -9.86
CA GLU A 115 -19.48 -3.18 -9.12
C GLU A 115 -20.26 -4.32 -8.46
N LYS A 116 -20.84 -4.02 -7.30
CA LYS A 116 -21.78 -4.90 -6.60
C LYS A 116 -22.97 -4.08 -6.12
N SER A 117 -24.17 -4.66 -6.26
CA SER A 117 -25.41 -4.11 -5.73
C SER A 117 -25.82 -4.87 -4.48
N GLY A 118 -26.19 -4.13 -3.44
CA GLY A 118 -26.67 -4.68 -2.17
C GLY A 118 -27.92 -3.96 -1.68
N ARG A 119 -28.39 -4.31 -0.50
CA ARG A 119 -29.59 -3.69 0.11
C ARG A 119 -29.41 -2.18 0.35
N THR A 120 -28.19 -1.71 0.54
CA THR A 120 -27.85 -0.30 0.82
C THR A 120 -27.51 0.52 -0.42
N GLY A 121 -27.65 -0.06 -1.62
CA GLY A 121 -27.31 0.58 -2.89
C GLY A 121 -26.19 -0.12 -3.65
N ALA A 122 -25.79 0.45 -4.77
CA ALA A 122 -24.70 0.00 -5.59
C ALA A 122 -23.36 0.58 -5.09
N MET A 123 -22.31 -0.19 -5.18
CA MET A 123 -20.95 0.21 -4.83
C MET A 123 -19.98 -0.26 -5.90
N ALA A 124 -18.99 0.56 -6.22
CA ALA A 124 -17.87 0.18 -7.03
C ALA A 124 -16.65 -0.13 -6.14
N PHE A 125 -15.85 -1.07 -6.58
CA PHE A 125 -14.63 -1.53 -5.91
C PHE A 125 -13.46 -1.31 -6.86
N VAL A 126 -12.51 -0.49 -6.43
CA VAL A 126 -11.28 -0.20 -7.17
C VAL A 126 -10.12 -0.88 -6.47
N VAL A 127 -9.55 -1.89 -7.12
CA VAL A 127 -8.41 -2.65 -6.61
C VAL A 127 -7.14 -2.04 -7.15
N ARG A 128 -6.32 -1.46 -6.26
CA ARG A 128 -4.98 -0.99 -6.59
C ARG A 128 -3.96 -1.99 -6.08
N GLU A 129 -3.00 -2.31 -6.92
CA GLU A 129 -1.91 -3.23 -6.60
C GLU A 129 -0.58 -2.55 -6.84
N THR A 130 0.36 -2.72 -5.92
CA THR A 130 1.71 -2.17 -6.03
C THR A 130 2.72 -3.30 -5.90
N ALA A 131 3.48 -3.57 -6.94
CA ALA A 131 4.64 -4.44 -6.88
C ALA A 131 5.83 -3.68 -6.29
N VAL A 132 6.45 -4.25 -5.26
CA VAL A 132 7.60 -3.68 -4.57
C VAL A 132 8.82 -4.55 -4.87
N THR A 133 9.80 -3.99 -5.57
CA THR A 133 11.04 -4.68 -5.94
C THR A 133 12.25 -4.01 -5.30
N ASP A 134 13.28 -4.79 -5.03
CA ASP A 134 14.56 -4.25 -4.57
C ASP A 134 15.40 -3.68 -5.73
N THR A 135 16.61 -3.22 -5.43
CA THR A 135 17.54 -2.63 -6.42
C THR A 135 18.07 -3.64 -7.43
N GLN A 136 17.87 -4.94 -7.20
CA GLN A 136 18.24 -6.01 -8.12
C GLN A 136 17.06 -6.48 -8.97
N GLY A 137 15.87 -5.91 -8.75
CA GLY A 137 14.65 -6.26 -9.45
C GLY A 137 13.88 -7.45 -8.87
N GLU A 138 14.32 -7.98 -7.71
CA GLU A 138 13.64 -9.07 -7.02
C GLU A 138 12.35 -8.56 -6.34
N LEU A 139 11.26 -9.31 -6.50
CA LEU A 139 9.98 -8.99 -5.85
C LEU A 139 10.07 -9.23 -4.35
N VAL A 140 9.90 -8.16 -3.58
CA VAL A 140 9.95 -8.16 -2.11
C VAL A 140 8.57 -8.26 -1.50
N ALA A 141 7.61 -7.56 -2.11
CA ALA A 141 6.23 -7.53 -1.63
C ALA A 141 5.25 -7.19 -2.76
N THR A 142 4.01 -7.60 -2.57
CA THR A 142 2.85 -7.12 -3.32
C THR A 142 1.86 -6.51 -2.34
N LEU A 143 1.49 -5.25 -2.58
CA LEU A 143 0.54 -4.51 -1.76
C LEU A 143 -0.75 -4.37 -2.54
N ARG A 144 -1.89 -4.68 -1.93
CA ARG A 144 -3.20 -4.55 -2.57
C ARG A 144 -4.15 -3.80 -1.65
N GLY A 145 -4.71 -2.72 -2.15
CA GLY A 145 -5.74 -1.95 -1.47
C GLY A 145 -7.03 -1.94 -2.27
N VAL A 146 -8.16 -2.04 -1.60
CA VAL A 146 -9.48 -1.93 -2.22
C VAL A 146 -10.17 -0.67 -1.70
N THR A 147 -10.43 0.25 -2.61
CA THR A 147 -11.25 1.44 -2.34
C THR A 147 -12.68 1.15 -2.74
N VAL A 148 -13.61 1.39 -1.83
CA VAL A 148 -15.06 1.24 -2.07
C VAL A 148 -15.64 2.61 -2.34
N ILE A 149 -16.43 2.72 -3.40
CA ILE A 149 -17.08 3.97 -3.83
C ILE A 149 -18.60 3.77 -3.79
N ARG A 150 -19.30 4.66 -3.12
CA ARG A 150 -20.77 4.69 -3.14
C ARG A 150 -21.25 5.33 -4.45
N LEU A 151 -22.05 4.58 -5.20
CA LEU A 151 -22.64 5.03 -6.47
C LEU A 151 -23.94 5.78 -6.28
#